data_3ad615232ef044e72d8df487f8daf4ce
#
_entry.id   3ad615232ef044e72d8df487f8daf4ce
#
_cell.length_a   1.000
_cell.length_b   1.000
_cell.length_c   1.000
_cell.angle_alpha   90.00
_cell.angle_beta   90.00
_cell.angle_gamma   90.00
#
_symmetry.space_group_name_H-M   'P 1'
#
loop_
_entity.id
_entity.type
_entity.pdbx_description
1 polymer ?
#
loop_
_entity_poly.entity_id
_entity_poly.type
_entity_poly.pdbx_seq_one_letter_code
_entity_poly.pdbx_strand_id
1 'polypeptide(L)'
;VAEAAMELCRTNHVFKKCHRNEVLAAALLHDYCKVGKYRDKGKGEYEYFDAGLVGHGEGSVIMAQQYIKLTAREIVAIRWHMGAYSGSQDWDTLSAVYDRYPEAMCLHFADMIATHYDEVPL
;
A
#
# COMPACT_ATOMS: atom_id res chain seq x y z
N VAL A 1 -4.29 -7.82 -5.53
CA VAL A 1 -3.04 -7.47 -4.81
C VAL A 1 -2.85 -8.35 -3.59
N ALA A 2 -3.88 -8.52 -2.77
CA ALA A 2 -3.77 -9.34 -1.56
C ALA A 2 -3.39 -10.79 -1.87
N GLU A 3 -4.01 -11.40 -2.87
CA GLU A 3 -3.69 -12.78 -3.28
C GLU A 3 -2.24 -12.88 -3.77
N ALA A 4 -1.79 -11.95 -4.60
CA ALA A 4 -0.43 -11.93 -5.10
C ALA A 4 0.57 -11.76 -3.95
N ALA A 5 0.27 -10.89 -2.99
CA ALA A 5 1.13 -10.67 -1.82
C ALA A 5 1.26 -11.94 -0.98
N MET A 6 0.15 -12.64 -0.73
CA MET A 6 0.18 -13.88 0.06
C MET A 6 0.92 -14.99 -0.68
N GLU A 7 0.77 -15.09 -1.99
CA GLU A 7 1.53 -16.03 -2.82
C GLU A 7 3.04 -15.76 -2.72
N LEU A 8 3.46 -14.50 -2.82
CA LEU A 8 4.87 -14.12 -2.68
C LEU A 8 5.41 -14.47 -1.29
N CYS A 9 4.63 -14.21 -0.23
CA CYS A 9 5.02 -14.60 1.13
C CYS A 9 5.20 -16.11 1.28
N ARG A 10 4.41 -16.89 0.56
CA ARG A 10 4.45 -18.35 0.62
C ARG A 10 5.63 -18.92 -0.17
N THR A 11 5.96 -18.35 -1.31
CA THR A 11 6.84 -18.98 -2.29
C THR A 11 8.22 -18.33 -2.43
N ASN A 12 8.35 -17.03 -2.17
CA ASN A 12 9.60 -16.31 -2.37
C ASN A 12 10.46 -16.38 -1.11
N HIS A 13 11.74 -16.72 -1.27
CA HIS A 13 12.66 -16.92 -0.13
C HIS A 13 12.88 -15.66 0.71
N VAL A 14 12.80 -14.48 0.10
CA VAL A 14 12.92 -13.20 0.82
C VAL A 14 11.63 -12.91 1.58
N PHE A 15 10.48 -13.06 0.92
CA PHE A 15 9.20 -12.67 1.46
C PHE A 15 8.61 -13.69 2.45
N LYS A 16 9.17 -14.89 2.52
CA LYS A 16 8.83 -15.83 3.60
C LYS A 16 9.12 -15.27 4.99
N LYS A 17 10.00 -14.28 5.07
CA LYS A 17 10.36 -13.62 6.33
C LYS A 17 9.37 -12.53 6.73
N CYS A 18 8.47 -12.15 5.85
CA CYS A 18 7.48 -11.10 6.12
C CYS A 18 6.48 -11.55 7.17
N HIS A 19 5.95 -10.56 7.91
CA HIS A 19 4.82 -10.76 8.80
C HIS A 19 3.54 -10.79 7.96
N ARG A 20 3.05 -11.98 7.65
CA ARG A 20 1.96 -12.17 6.66
C ARG A 20 0.69 -11.39 6.98
N ASN A 21 0.31 -11.35 8.26
CA ASN A 21 -0.90 -10.62 8.66
C ASN A 21 -0.77 -9.12 8.38
N GLU A 22 0.42 -8.57 8.58
CA GLU A 22 0.69 -7.15 8.33
C GLU A 22 0.75 -6.86 6.84
N VAL A 23 1.34 -7.75 6.04
CA VAL A 23 1.34 -7.63 4.58
C VAL A 23 -0.10 -7.67 4.06
N LEU A 24 -0.91 -8.59 4.56
CA LEU A 24 -2.31 -8.70 4.15
C LEU A 24 -3.09 -7.43 4.48
N ALA A 25 -2.95 -6.92 5.70
CA ALA A 25 -3.61 -5.68 6.10
C ALA A 25 -3.19 -4.51 5.22
N ALA A 26 -1.89 -4.38 4.96
CA ALA A 26 -1.37 -3.34 4.08
C ALA A 26 -1.90 -3.49 2.66
N ALA A 27 -1.97 -4.71 2.13
CA ALA A 27 -2.50 -4.97 0.80
C ALA A 27 -3.96 -4.56 0.67
N LEU A 28 -4.75 -4.82 1.71
CA LEU A 28 -6.17 -4.44 1.72
C LEU A 28 -6.38 -2.93 1.85
N LEU A 29 -5.44 -2.21 2.44
CA LEU A 29 -5.57 -0.80 2.76
C LEU A 29 -4.73 0.13 1.86
N HIS A 30 -3.87 -0.41 0.98
CA HIS A 30 -2.91 0.42 0.24
C HIS A 30 -3.56 1.47 -0.66
N ASP A 31 -4.76 1.21 -1.14
CA ASP A 31 -5.54 2.14 -1.96
C ASP A 31 -6.68 2.81 -1.19
N TYR A 32 -6.62 2.79 0.14
CA TYR A 32 -7.73 3.29 0.96
C TYR A 32 -8.06 4.76 0.67
N CYS A 33 -7.08 5.55 0.24
CA CYS A 33 -7.32 6.94 -0.14
C CYS A 33 -8.34 7.10 -1.26
N LYS A 34 -8.52 6.07 -2.10
CA LYS A 34 -9.50 6.10 -3.19
C LYS A 34 -10.93 5.98 -2.70
N VAL A 35 -11.15 5.43 -1.51
CA VAL A 35 -12.50 5.23 -0.96
C VAL A 35 -13.21 6.58 -0.80
N GLY A 36 -12.50 7.61 -0.36
CA GLY A 36 -13.08 8.94 -0.19
C GLY A 36 -13.53 9.58 -1.50
N LYS A 37 -12.89 9.23 -2.61
CA LYS A 37 -13.25 9.80 -3.93
C LYS A 37 -14.59 9.31 -4.44
N TYR A 38 -15.05 8.16 -3.97
CA TYR A 38 -16.30 7.54 -4.43
C TYR A 38 -17.45 7.74 -3.46
N ARG A 39 -17.22 8.44 -2.34
CA ARG A 39 -18.30 8.74 -1.41
C ARG A 39 -19.17 9.85 -1.94
N ASP A 40 -20.47 9.64 -1.77
CA ASP A 40 -21.46 10.63 -2.17
C ASP A 40 -21.26 11.92 -1.38
N LYS A 41 -20.96 12.99 -2.09
CA LYS A 41 -20.76 14.32 -1.51
C LYS A 41 -22.06 14.91 -0.94
N GLY A 42 -23.20 14.29 -1.20
CA GLY A 42 -24.50 14.81 -0.77
C GLY A 42 -24.78 14.71 0.71
N LYS A 43 -23.98 13.97 1.46
CA LYS A 43 -24.26 13.78 2.89
C LYS A 43 -23.54 14.72 3.82
N GLY A 44 -22.63 15.56 3.36
CA GLY A 44 -22.01 16.66 4.11
C GLY A 44 -21.46 16.33 5.49
N GLU A 45 -21.50 15.08 5.91
CA GLU A 45 -21.19 14.65 7.28
C GLU A 45 -19.76 14.17 7.46
N TYR A 46 -18.98 14.12 6.37
CA TYR A 46 -17.63 13.61 6.43
C TYR A 46 -16.65 14.69 6.05
N GLU A 47 -15.72 14.98 6.94
CA GLU A 47 -14.55 15.74 6.55
C GLU A 47 -13.84 14.95 5.45
N TYR A 48 -13.88 15.48 4.26
CA TYR A 48 -13.22 14.89 3.11
C TYR A 48 -11.72 15.21 3.18
N PHE A 49 -10.93 14.19 3.47
CA PHE A 49 -9.49 14.33 3.37
C PHE A 49 -9.05 14.14 1.92
N ASP A 50 -8.48 15.18 1.31
CA ASP A 50 -8.01 15.09 -0.06
C ASP A 50 -6.62 14.45 -0.09
N ALA A 51 -6.59 13.16 -0.33
CA ALA A 51 -5.34 12.40 -0.42
C ALA A 51 -4.44 12.87 -1.56
N GLY A 52 -5.00 13.55 -2.57
CA GLY A 52 -4.23 14.13 -3.66
C GLY A 52 -3.25 15.21 -3.22
N LEU A 53 -3.49 15.84 -2.08
CA LEU A 53 -2.62 16.88 -1.54
C LEU A 53 -1.34 16.32 -0.90
N VAL A 54 -1.37 15.06 -0.44
CA VAL A 54 -0.24 14.48 0.30
C VAL A 54 0.36 13.26 -0.37
N GLY A 55 -0.22 12.80 -1.46
CA GLY A 55 0.24 11.60 -2.15
C GLY A 55 -0.61 10.39 -1.81
N HIS A 56 -0.51 9.40 -2.67
CA HIS A 56 -1.37 8.22 -2.65
C HIS A 56 -1.10 7.32 -1.44
N GLY A 57 0.18 7.05 -1.18
CA GLY A 57 0.56 6.20 -0.05
C GLY A 57 0.30 6.87 1.29
N GLU A 58 0.74 8.10 1.44
CA GLU A 58 0.53 8.89 2.66
C GLU A 58 -0.95 9.08 2.94
N GLY A 59 -1.73 9.38 1.90
CA GLY A 59 -3.16 9.56 2.02
C GLY A 59 -3.87 8.31 2.53
N SER A 60 -3.49 7.15 2.03
CA SER A 60 -4.05 5.87 2.48
C SER A 60 -3.74 5.61 3.95
N VAL A 61 -2.50 5.89 4.39
CA VAL A 61 -2.12 5.74 5.80
C VAL A 61 -2.95 6.67 6.69
N ILE A 62 -3.03 7.94 6.32
CA ILE A 62 -3.76 8.93 7.12
C ILE A 62 -5.23 8.55 7.25
N MET A 63 -5.86 8.18 6.15
CA MET A 63 -7.28 7.79 6.17
C MET A 63 -7.51 6.53 6.99
N ALA A 64 -6.68 5.51 6.82
CA ALA A 64 -6.83 4.25 7.55
C ALA A 64 -6.64 4.46 9.06
N GLN A 65 -5.68 5.30 9.47
CA GLN A 65 -5.40 5.55 10.89
C GLN A 65 -6.54 6.28 11.61
N GLN A 66 -7.48 6.86 10.90
CA GLN A 66 -8.68 7.43 11.53
C GLN A 66 -9.58 6.36 12.12
N TYR A 67 -9.46 5.12 11.68
CA TYR A 67 -10.35 4.02 12.08
C TYR A 67 -9.63 2.88 12.79
N ILE A 68 -8.37 2.62 12.46
CA ILE A 68 -7.60 1.52 13.02
C ILE A 68 -6.18 1.97 13.33
N LYS A 69 -5.55 1.27 14.27
CA LYS A 69 -4.13 1.49 14.58
C LYS A 69 -3.28 0.59 13.70
N LEU A 70 -2.43 1.20 12.89
CA LEU A 70 -1.50 0.48 12.02
C LEU A 70 -0.17 0.24 12.73
N THR A 71 0.47 -0.90 12.44
CA THR A 71 1.84 -1.15 12.88
C THR A 71 2.82 -0.38 11.99
N ALA A 72 4.06 -0.25 12.46
CA ALA A 72 5.10 0.42 11.67
C ALA A 72 5.30 -0.26 10.30
N ARG A 73 5.29 -1.59 10.26
CA ARG A 73 5.44 -2.33 9.00
C ARG A 73 4.29 -2.08 8.04
N GLU A 74 3.08 -2.01 8.56
CA GLU A 74 1.89 -1.68 7.75
C GLU A 74 1.97 -0.27 7.20
N ILE A 75 2.33 0.70 8.03
CA ILE A 75 2.49 2.09 7.62
C ILE A 75 3.52 2.22 6.50
N VAL A 76 4.69 1.63 6.71
CA VAL A 76 5.79 1.71 5.73
C VAL A 76 5.39 1.02 4.42
N ALA A 77 4.77 -0.15 4.49
CA ALA A 77 4.35 -0.87 3.29
C ALA A 77 3.34 -0.06 2.47
N ILE A 78 2.34 0.51 3.13
CA ILE A 78 1.32 1.34 2.45
C ILE A 78 1.95 2.62 1.88
N ARG A 79 2.75 3.32 2.68
CA ARG A 79 3.37 4.59 2.28
C ARG A 79 4.22 4.42 1.01
N TRP A 80 4.96 3.32 0.92
CA TRP A 80 5.95 3.11 -0.13
C TRP A 80 5.52 2.13 -1.22
N HIS A 81 4.23 1.77 -1.28
CA HIS A 81 3.76 0.78 -2.25
C HIS A 81 3.90 1.22 -3.71
N MET A 82 3.95 2.50 -3.97
CA MET A 82 4.16 3.01 -5.34
C MET A 82 5.58 2.78 -5.84
N GLY A 83 6.53 2.49 -4.96
CA GLY A 83 7.90 2.22 -5.36
C GLY A 83 8.53 3.40 -6.09
N ALA A 84 9.21 3.13 -7.20
CA ALA A 84 9.88 4.16 -7.99
C ALA A 84 8.91 5.20 -8.60
N TYR A 85 7.63 4.89 -8.66
CA TYR A 85 6.62 5.84 -9.14
C TYR A 85 6.34 6.97 -8.15
N SER A 86 6.90 6.92 -6.95
CA SER A 86 6.79 8.00 -5.96
C SER A 86 7.55 9.27 -6.33
N GLY A 87 8.46 9.18 -7.29
CA GLY A 87 9.28 10.30 -7.74
C GLY A 87 10.75 10.09 -7.42
N SER A 88 11.64 10.65 -8.24
CA SER A 88 13.09 10.39 -8.13
C SER A 88 13.71 10.93 -6.85
N GLN A 89 13.13 11.96 -6.24
CA GLN A 89 13.62 12.53 -4.99
C GLN A 89 13.52 11.53 -3.83
N ASP A 90 12.68 10.52 -3.95
CA ASP A 90 12.46 9.52 -2.90
C ASP A 90 13.26 8.22 -3.11
N TRP A 91 13.98 8.09 -4.21
CA TRP A 91 14.61 6.81 -4.57
C TRP A 91 15.68 6.34 -3.57
N ASP A 92 16.46 7.25 -3.00
CA ASP A 92 17.45 6.87 -1.99
C ASP A 92 16.78 6.34 -0.73
N THR A 93 15.72 7.00 -0.30
CA THR A 93 14.92 6.54 0.85
C THR A 93 14.22 5.23 0.53
N LEU A 94 13.70 5.06 -0.68
CA LEU A 94 13.05 3.82 -1.11
C LEU A 94 13.99 2.63 -0.99
N SER A 95 15.24 2.78 -1.42
CA SER A 95 16.24 1.71 -1.29
C SER A 95 16.44 1.31 0.17
N ALA A 96 16.57 2.28 1.07
CA ALA A 96 16.71 2.04 2.50
C ALA A 96 15.46 1.37 3.08
N VAL A 97 14.27 1.75 2.61
CA VAL A 97 13.01 1.13 3.04
C VAL A 97 12.98 -0.35 2.67
N TYR A 98 13.33 -0.68 1.44
CA TYR A 98 13.35 -2.07 0.98
C TYR A 98 14.35 -2.93 1.74
N ASP A 99 15.51 -2.35 2.11
CA ASP A 99 16.51 -3.06 2.90
C ASP A 99 16.00 -3.44 4.29
N ARG A 100 15.17 -2.59 4.89
CA ARG A 100 14.69 -2.78 6.26
C ARG A 100 13.33 -3.45 6.35
N TYR A 101 12.48 -3.24 5.34
CA TYR A 101 11.09 -3.69 5.37
C TYR A 101 10.76 -4.49 4.12
N PRO A 102 11.02 -5.80 4.13
CA PRO A 102 10.65 -6.64 2.99
C PRO A 102 9.15 -6.61 2.72
N GLU A 103 8.33 -6.28 3.72
CA GLU A 103 6.88 -6.10 3.55
C GLU A 103 6.55 -5.02 2.53
N ALA A 104 7.31 -3.92 2.54
CA ALA A 104 7.10 -2.82 1.58
C ALA A 104 7.41 -3.26 0.15
N MET A 105 8.50 -3.97 -0.04
CA MET A 105 8.87 -4.48 -1.35
C MET A 105 7.87 -5.54 -1.83
N CYS A 106 7.44 -6.42 -0.94
CA CYS A 106 6.44 -7.44 -1.24
C CYS A 106 5.13 -6.81 -1.73
N LEU A 107 4.64 -5.79 -1.06
CA LEU A 107 3.41 -5.11 -1.45
C LEU A 107 3.56 -4.44 -2.81
N HIS A 108 4.68 -3.77 -3.07
CA HIS A 108 4.92 -3.15 -4.37
C HIS A 108 4.94 -4.19 -5.49
N PHE A 109 5.65 -5.30 -5.31
CA PHE A 109 5.72 -6.36 -6.31
C PHE A 109 4.35 -7.01 -6.53
N ALA A 110 3.59 -7.24 -5.46
CA ALA A 110 2.24 -7.79 -5.57
C ALA A 110 1.31 -6.86 -6.36
N ASP A 111 1.43 -5.55 -6.14
CA ASP A 111 0.66 -4.55 -6.88
C ASP A 111 1.03 -4.57 -8.37
N MET A 112 2.32 -4.66 -8.69
CA MET A 112 2.78 -4.76 -10.07
C MET A 112 2.26 -6.04 -10.76
N ILE A 113 2.33 -7.17 -10.07
CA ILE A 113 1.83 -8.44 -10.61
C ILE A 113 0.32 -8.34 -10.86
N ALA A 114 -0.44 -7.86 -9.89
CA ALA A 114 -1.89 -7.73 -10.04
C ALA A 114 -2.25 -6.80 -11.20
N THR A 115 -1.60 -5.65 -11.28
CA THR A 115 -1.90 -4.64 -12.29
C THR A 115 -1.58 -5.11 -13.70
N HIS A 116 -0.44 -5.77 -13.88
CA HIS A 116 0.06 -6.09 -15.22
C HIS A 116 -0.33 -7.48 -15.70
N TYR A 117 -0.64 -8.40 -14.81
CA TYR A 117 -0.89 -9.80 -15.17
C TYR A 117 -2.23 -10.33 -14.73
N ASP A 118 -2.66 -10.03 -13.51
CA ASP A 118 -3.87 -10.64 -12.94
C ASP A 118 -5.15 -9.86 -13.29
N GLU A 119 -5.07 -8.55 -13.43
CA GLU A 119 -6.21 -7.66 -13.65
C GLU A 119 -6.34 -7.20 -15.09
N VAL A 120 -5.53 -7.74 -15.99
CA VAL A 120 -5.59 -7.37 -17.42
C VAL A 120 -6.84 -8.00 -18.05
N PRO A 121 -7.69 -7.24 -18.76
CA PRO A 121 -8.83 -7.80 -19.47
C PRO A 121 -8.38 -8.79 -20.54
N LEU A 122 -9.05 -9.93 -20.60
CA LEU A 122 -8.79 -10.94 -21.63
C LEU A 122 -9.40 -10.53 -22.98
#